data_c6cf480c53853959641e9276e356f6e7
#
_entry.id   c6cf480c53853959641e9276e356f6e7
#
_cell.length_a   1.000
_cell.length_b   1.000
_cell.length_c   1.000
_cell.angle_alpha   90.00
_cell.angle_beta   90.00
_cell.angle_gamma   90.00
#
_symmetry.space_group_name_H-M   'P 1'
#
loop_
_entity.id
_entity.type
_entity.pdbx_description
1 polymer ?
#
loop_
_entity_poly.entity_id
_entity_poly.type
_entity_poly.pdbx_seq_one_letter_code
_entity_poly.pdbx_strand_id
1 'polypeptide(L)'
;MFQAALLTNDHIISNNGKSFLKEMILRRDSRIGVLLSKFEKQSAGDSSFLEALHELIMMESQTLYNELFFDTSLEVGKTLSKKERDVKDLAQEKSLIYGEVEFASFYRVLRKINPRPGLVFYDLGSGTGKAVFAARFAYDFAKCIGIEILSSLHAQAVTVVDRYNKQFRSMLALGQSQHAQVYEGSFLDCDWADGDVVFANSTCFDDALMHTLSTMAEKLKPGAIVVTFTKGMTNTPGTFELLERKRYRMSWGPATVFIHRRLNHDGSPVGPPTLNTLPSDNVTYDDDIQQENNAANG
;
A
#
# COMPACT_ATOMS: atom_id res chain seq x y z
N MET A 1 -24.37 6.54 21.10
CA MET A 1 -23.10 6.26 21.77
C MET A 1 -22.07 5.64 20.83
N PHE A 2 -22.37 4.57 20.12
CA PHE A 2 -21.47 3.88 19.18
C PHE A 2 -20.95 4.78 18.03
N GLN A 3 -21.83 5.53 17.35
CA GLN A 3 -21.42 6.47 16.30
C GLN A 3 -20.45 7.53 16.82
N ALA A 4 -20.63 8.02 18.04
CA ALA A 4 -19.73 8.99 18.63
C ALA A 4 -18.36 8.38 18.95
N ALA A 5 -18.30 7.18 19.51
CA ALA A 5 -17.04 6.51 19.85
C ALA A 5 -16.19 6.15 18.62
N LEU A 6 -16.82 5.69 17.52
CA LEU A 6 -16.13 5.43 16.25
C LEU A 6 -15.62 6.71 15.57
N LEU A 7 -16.36 7.80 15.70
CA LEU A 7 -16.05 9.05 15.03
C LEU A 7 -15.10 9.96 15.81
N THR A 8 -14.88 9.70 17.09
CA THR A 8 -14.01 10.52 17.98
C THR A 8 -12.62 9.93 18.18
N ASN A 9 -12.37 8.67 17.78
CA ASN A 9 -11.09 8.01 18.04
C ASN A 9 -10.23 7.95 16.77
N ASP A 10 -9.42 8.99 16.54
CA ASP A 10 -8.57 9.15 15.34
C ASP A 10 -7.43 8.12 15.26
N HIS A 11 -7.17 7.38 16.32
CA HIS A 11 -6.11 6.38 16.36
C HIS A 11 -6.55 5.00 15.84
N ILE A 12 -7.86 4.75 15.75
CA ILE A 12 -8.40 3.42 15.41
C ILE A 12 -8.70 3.32 13.92
N ILE A 13 -9.23 4.40 13.32
CA ILE A 13 -9.71 4.39 11.92
C ILE A 13 -9.27 5.67 11.23
N SER A 14 -8.84 5.56 9.98
CA SER A 14 -8.57 6.72 9.12
C SER A 14 -9.83 7.59 8.92
N ASN A 15 -9.66 8.87 8.61
CA ASN A 15 -10.78 9.75 8.29
C ASN A 15 -11.52 9.30 7.04
N ASN A 16 -10.82 8.72 6.06
CA ASN A 16 -11.45 8.07 4.91
C ASN A 16 -12.35 6.92 5.36
N GLY A 17 -11.85 6.03 6.24
CA GLY A 17 -12.66 4.95 6.82
C GLY A 17 -13.90 5.44 7.54
N LYS A 18 -13.78 6.55 8.31
CA LYS A 18 -14.94 7.19 8.96
C LYS A 18 -15.96 7.71 7.95
N SER A 19 -15.51 8.29 6.83
CA SER A 19 -16.38 8.76 5.77
C SER A 19 -17.12 7.60 5.10
N PHE A 20 -16.42 6.51 4.81
CA PHE A 20 -17.04 5.31 4.26
C PHE A 20 -18.12 4.73 5.19
N LEU A 21 -17.82 4.63 6.48
CA LEU A 21 -18.81 4.15 7.46
C LEU A 21 -20.03 5.08 7.55
N LYS A 22 -19.83 6.41 7.53
CA LYS A 22 -20.95 7.37 7.51
C LYS A 22 -21.83 7.17 6.28
N GLU A 23 -21.23 7.03 5.10
CA GLU A 23 -21.95 6.81 3.84
C GLU A 23 -22.72 5.49 3.87
N MET A 24 -22.08 4.42 4.36
CA MET A 24 -22.75 3.12 4.51
C MET A 24 -23.94 3.19 5.48
N ILE A 25 -23.81 3.94 6.57
CA ILE A 25 -24.93 4.18 7.51
C ILE A 25 -26.06 4.93 6.83
N LEU A 26 -25.76 5.97 6.05
CA LEU A 26 -26.76 6.75 5.30
C LEU A 26 -27.49 5.90 4.27
N ARG A 27 -26.77 5.03 3.57
CA ARG A 27 -27.35 4.07 2.60
C ARG A 27 -28.09 2.89 3.26
N ARG A 28 -28.09 2.80 4.58
CA ARG A 28 -28.62 1.66 5.36
C ARG A 28 -28.03 0.32 4.93
N ASP A 29 -26.72 0.29 4.71
CA ASP A 29 -26.00 -0.91 4.30
C ASP A 29 -26.13 -2.02 5.35
N SER A 30 -26.57 -3.20 4.93
CA SER A 30 -26.85 -4.33 5.82
C SER A 30 -25.60 -4.82 6.57
N ARG A 31 -24.40 -4.63 5.98
CA ARG A 31 -23.12 -4.98 6.60
C ARG A 31 -22.87 -4.20 7.89
N ILE A 32 -23.33 -2.93 7.95
CA ILE A 32 -23.30 -2.11 9.17
C ILE A 32 -24.16 -2.73 10.27
N GLY A 33 -25.35 -3.22 9.93
CA GLY A 33 -26.24 -3.89 10.89
C GLY A 33 -25.58 -5.11 11.54
N VAL A 34 -24.88 -5.92 10.73
CA VAL A 34 -24.12 -7.08 11.24
C VAL A 34 -22.99 -6.64 12.17
N LEU A 35 -22.26 -5.58 11.80
CA LEU A 35 -21.18 -5.03 12.63
C LEU A 35 -21.72 -4.49 13.97
N LEU A 36 -22.83 -3.74 13.94
CA LEU A 36 -23.46 -3.21 15.16
C LEU A 36 -23.93 -4.31 16.10
N SER A 37 -24.52 -5.38 15.56
CA SER A 37 -24.99 -6.52 16.39
C SER A 37 -23.82 -7.28 17.03
N LYS A 38 -22.64 -7.30 16.39
CA LYS A 38 -21.41 -7.83 17.02
C LYS A 38 -20.92 -6.93 18.14
N PHE A 39 -20.94 -5.61 17.94
CA PHE A 39 -20.52 -4.63 18.94
C PHE A 39 -21.39 -4.66 20.20
N GLU A 40 -22.71 -4.83 20.07
CA GLU A 40 -23.62 -4.92 21.24
C GLU A 40 -23.34 -6.14 22.12
N LYS A 41 -22.74 -7.18 21.56
CA LYS A 41 -22.41 -8.42 22.26
C LYS A 41 -20.99 -8.46 22.83
N GLN A 42 -20.15 -7.49 22.48
CA GLN A 42 -18.73 -7.45 22.81
C GLN A 42 -18.35 -6.10 23.42
N SER A 43 -17.33 -6.07 24.28
CA SER A 43 -16.81 -4.80 24.80
C SER A 43 -16.06 -4.02 23.73
N ALA A 44 -16.08 -2.70 23.78
CA ALA A 44 -15.48 -1.79 22.80
C ALA A 44 -13.95 -1.96 22.57
N GLY A 45 -13.29 -2.73 23.42
CA GLY A 45 -11.87 -3.08 23.31
C GLY A 45 -11.60 -4.47 22.76
N ASP A 46 -12.62 -5.20 22.32
CA ASP A 46 -12.44 -6.54 21.76
C ASP A 46 -11.73 -6.47 20.40
N SER A 47 -10.60 -7.14 20.28
CA SER A 47 -9.80 -7.20 19.05
C SER A 47 -10.60 -7.74 17.85
N SER A 48 -11.57 -8.62 18.07
CA SER A 48 -12.40 -9.18 17.02
C SER A 48 -13.36 -8.17 16.39
N PHE A 49 -13.85 -7.21 17.19
CA PHE A 49 -14.67 -6.11 16.68
C PHE A 49 -13.85 -5.15 15.82
N LEU A 50 -12.66 -4.74 16.32
CA LEU A 50 -11.76 -3.88 15.56
C LEU A 50 -11.34 -4.53 14.23
N GLU A 51 -11.10 -5.84 14.24
CA GLU A 51 -10.79 -6.57 13.02
C GLU A 51 -11.97 -6.55 12.03
N ALA A 52 -13.19 -6.84 12.48
CA ALA A 52 -14.39 -6.80 11.65
C ALA A 52 -14.64 -5.39 11.08
N LEU A 53 -14.33 -4.35 11.84
CA LEU A 53 -14.44 -2.96 11.41
C LEU A 53 -13.43 -2.64 10.29
N HIS A 54 -12.18 -3.04 10.47
CA HIS A 54 -11.15 -2.85 9.46
C HIS A 54 -11.41 -3.65 8.18
N GLU A 55 -11.92 -4.87 8.30
CA GLU A 55 -12.34 -5.67 7.15
C GLU A 55 -13.46 -4.97 6.37
N LEU A 56 -14.45 -4.40 7.05
CA LEU A 56 -15.54 -3.67 6.40
C LEU A 56 -15.03 -2.43 5.66
N ILE A 57 -14.14 -1.65 6.27
CA ILE A 57 -13.51 -0.48 5.65
C ILE A 57 -12.67 -0.90 4.45
N MET A 58 -11.91 -1.99 4.57
CA MET A 58 -11.09 -2.53 3.49
C MET A 58 -11.98 -2.93 2.29
N MET A 59 -13.09 -3.63 2.54
CA MET A 59 -14.01 -4.05 1.47
C MET A 59 -14.63 -2.86 0.74
N GLU A 60 -15.03 -1.82 1.46
CA GLU A 60 -15.60 -0.61 0.86
C GLU A 60 -14.53 0.15 0.05
N SER A 61 -13.35 0.32 0.61
CA SER A 61 -12.20 0.93 -0.08
C SER A 61 -11.83 0.14 -1.35
N GLN A 62 -11.86 -1.19 -1.29
CA GLN A 62 -11.61 -2.05 -2.44
C GLN A 62 -12.68 -1.93 -3.52
N THR A 63 -13.95 -1.74 -3.13
CA THR A 63 -15.03 -1.50 -4.08
C THR A 63 -14.77 -0.23 -4.89
N LEU A 64 -14.48 0.89 -4.21
CA LEU A 64 -14.14 2.14 -4.88
C LEU A 64 -12.87 2.04 -5.72
N TYR A 65 -11.87 1.32 -5.24
CA TYR A 65 -10.66 1.04 -5.99
C TYR A 65 -10.94 0.25 -7.28
N ASN A 66 -11.77 -0.78 -7.21
CA ASN A 66 -12.14 -1.56 -8.38
C ASN A 66 -12.94 -0.72 -9.39
N GLU A 67 -13.84 0.15 -8.93
CA GLU A 67 -14.57 1.10 -9.77
C GLU A 67 -13.62 2.10 -10.44
N LEU A 68 -12.62 2.62 -9.70
CA LEU A 68 -11.62 3.52 -10.27
C LEU A 68 -10.84 2.88 -11.41
N PHE A 69 -10.51 1.60 -11.28
CA PHE A 69 -9.70 0.82 -12.23
C PHE A 69 -10.50 -0.09 -13.16
N PHE A 70 -11.80 0.20 -13.37
CA PHE A 70 -12.71 -0.71 -14.10
C PHE A 70 -12.22 -1.10 -15.51
N ASP A 71 -11.48 -0.23 -16.18
CA ASP A 71 -10.91 -0.40 -17.53
C ASP A 71 -9.39 -0.63 -17.53
N THR A 72 -8.76 -0.66 -16.36
CA THR A 72 -7.30 -0.76 -16.19
C THR A 72 -6.97 -2.05 -15.45
N SER A 73 -7.14 -3.19 -16.14
CA SER A 73 -6.82 -4.50 -15.60
C SER A 73 -5.30 -4.78 -15.61
N LEU A 74 -4.89 -5.83 -14.88
CA LEU A 74 -3.51 -6.33 -14.91
C LEU A 74 -3.04 -6.64 -16.36
N GLU A 75 -3.92 -7.20 -17.19
CA GLU A 75 -3.58 -7.55 -18.57
C GLU A 75 -3.39 -6.32 -19.45
N VAL A 76 -4.14 -5.24 -19.21
CA VAL A 76 -3.91 -3.93 -19.85
C VAL A 76 -2.51 -3.43 -19.51
N GLY A 77 -2.13 -3.40 -18.22
CA GLY A 77 -0.81 -2.96 -17.79
C GLY A 77 0.33 -3.82 -18.36
N LYS A 78 0.20 -5.15 -18.35
CA LYS A 78 1.17 -6.06 -18.95
C LYS A 78 1.35 -5.82 -20.45
N THR A 79 0.24 -5.61 -21.16
CA THR A 79 0.25 -5.36 -22.61
C THR A 79 0.96 -4.04 -22.93
N LEU A 80 0.63 -2.96 -22.21
CA LEU A 80 1.27 -1.66 -22.37
C LEU A 80 2.77 -1.73 -22.11
N SER A 81 3.17 -2.29 -20.95
CA SER A 81 4.58 -2.47 -20.59
C SER A 81 5.34 -3.29 -21.64
N LYS A 82 4.80 -4.44 -22.06
CA LYS A 82 5.46 -5.31 -23.05
C LYS A 82 5.63 -4.58 -24.36
N LYS A 83 4.57 -3.99 -24.90
CA LYS A 83 4.60 -3.28 -26.19
C LYS A 83 5.64 -2.16 -26.20
N GLU A 84 5.71 -1.36 -25.14
CA GLU A 84 6.67 -0.27 -25.05
C GLU A 84 8.10 -0.76 -24.94
N ARG A 85 8.35 -1.79 -24.12
CA ARG A 85 9.68 -2.41 -23.99
C ARG A 85 10.16 -3.03 -25.31
N ASP A 86 9.26 -3.68 -26.04
CA ASP A 86 9.58 -4.25 -27.36
C ASP A 86 9.95 -3.14 -28.36
N VAL A 87 9.22 -2.02 -28.38
CA VAL A 87 9.49 -0.87 -29.26
C VAL A 87 10.78 -0.14 -28.91
N LYS A 88 11.11 -0.05 -27.62
CA LYS A 88 12.30 0.67 -27.11
C LYS A 88 13.54 -0.24 -26.98
N ASP A 89 13.48 -1.48 -27.46
CA ASP A 89 14.54 -2.50 -27.32
C ASP A 89 14.94 -2.77 -25.85
N LEU A 90 13.95 -2.70 -24.94
CA LEU A 90 14.09 -2.93 -23.50
C LEU A 90 13.52 -4.29 -23.07
N ALA A 91 13.34 -5.23 -23.99
CA ALA A 91 12.73 -6.54 -23.71
C ALA A 91 13.50 -7.35 -22.65
N GLN A 92 14.82 -7.13 -22.54
CA GLN A 92 15.69 -7.80 -21.57
C GLN A 92 15.73 -7.12 -20.19
N GLU A 93 15.19 -5.92 -20.07
CA GLU A 93 15.16 -5.16 -18.81
C GLU A 93 14.09 -5.72 -17.87
N LYS A 94 14.50 -6.67 -17.02
CA LYS A 94 13.60 -7.35 -16.08
C LYS A 94 12.98 -6.41 -15.07
N SER A 95 13.69 -5.36 -14.66
CA SER A 95 13.21 -4.34 -13.74
C SER A 95 11.96 -3.59 -14.22
N LEU A 96 11.70 -3.62 -15.54
CA LEU A 96 10.55 -2.99 -16.18
C LEU A 96 9.38 -3.96 -16.44
N ILE A 97 9.45 -5.20 -15.93
CA ILE A 97 8.34 -6.15 -16.03
C ILE A 97 7.21 -5.69 -15.09
N TYR A 98 6.02 -5.54 -15.69
CA TYR A 98 4.86 -5.05 -14.97
C TYR A 98 4.24 -6.10 -14.03
N GLY A 99 3.98 -5.70 -12.79
CA GLY A 99 3.25 -6.48 -11.78
C GLY A 99 2.51 -5.55 -10.83
N GLU A 100 1.31 -5.95 -10.40
CA GLU A 100 0.43 -5.12 -9.55
C GLU A 100 0.34 -5.68 -8.13
N VAL A 101 0.25 -4.79 -7.14
CA VAL A 101 -0.12 -5.19 -5.78
C VAL A 101 -1.57 -5.67 -5.74
N GLU A 102 -1.87 -6.64 -4.89
CA GLU A 102 -3.23 -6.97 -4.52
C GLU A 102 -3.71 -5.97 -3.46
N PHE A 103 -4.88 -5.36 -3.67
CA PHE A 103 -5.39 -4.30 -2.80
C PHE A 103 -5.47 -4.73 -1.34
N ALA A 104 -6.12 -5.86 -1.05
CA ALA A 104 -6.32 -6.34 0.32
C ALA A 104 -4.99 -6.61 1.04
N SER A 105 -4.03 -7.22 0.35
CA SER A 105 -2.70 -7.50 0.91
C SER A 105 -1.92 -6.21 1.17
N PHE A 106 -1.95 -5.26 0.23
CA PHE A 106 -1.28 -3.98 0.40
C PHE A 106 -1.94 -3.12 1.49
N TYR A 107 -3.27 -3.14 1.58
CA TYR A 107 -4.02 -2.53 2.69
C TYR A 107 -3.54 -3.06 4.05
N ARG A 108 -3.34 -4.39 4.19
CA ARG A 108 -2.81 -4.99 5.43
C ARG A 108 -1.39 -4.54 5.75
N VAL A 109 -0.53 -4.39 4.74
CA VAL A 109 0.83 -3.82 4.93
C VAL A 109 0.73 -2.39 5.46
N LEU A 110 -0.11 -1.55 4.85
CA LEU A 110 -0.31 -0.17 5.31
C LEU A 110 -0.94 -0.11 6.70
N ARG A 111 -1.89 -1.00 7.00
CA ARG A 111 -2.49 -1.11 8.34
C ARG A 111 -1.45 -1.46 9.40
N LYS A 112 -0.47 -2.27 9.05
CA LYS A 112 0.63 -2.62 9.93
C LYS A 112 1.52 -1.42 10.25
N ILE A 113 1.83 -0.63 9.23
CA ILE A 113 2.58 0.63 9.36
C ILE A 113 1.75 1.68 10.11
N ASN A 114 0.44 1.68 9.94
CA ASN A 114 -0.53 2.64 10.51
C ASN A 114 -0.10 4.10 10.32
N PRO A 115 0.02 4.56 9.09
CA PRO A 115 0.51 5.91 8.81
C PRO A 115 -0.45 6.96 9.36
N ARG A 116 0.11 7.98 10.01
CA ARG A 116 -0.66 9.11 10.52
C ARG A 116 -1.22 9.96 9.38
N PRO A 117 -2.34 10.66 9.59
CA PRO A 117 -2.85 11.63 8.62
C PRO A 117 -1.80 12.70 8.26
N GLY A 118 -1.81 13.12 7.00
CA GLY A 118 -0.95 14.22 6.52
C GLY A 118 0.42 13.81 6.02
N LEU A 119 0.77 12.52 6.07
CA LEU A 119 2.03 11.99 5.55
C LEU A 119 2.07 11.97 4.01
N VAL A 120 3.28 11.83 3.46
CA VAL A 120 3.55 11.72 2.03
C VAL A 120 3.89 10.27 1.69
N PHE A 121 3.15 9.71 0.72
CA PHE A 121 3.38 8.37 0.17
C PHE A 121 4.01 8.46 -1.22
N TYR A 122 5.03 7.64 -1.47
CA TYR A 122 5.63 7.44 -2.79
C TYR A 122 5.54 5.98 -3.24
N ASP A 123 5.26 5.79 -4.54
CA ASP A 123 5.32 4.52 -5.25
C ASP A 123 6.37 4.62 -6.36
N LEU A 124 7.50 3.95 -6.19
CA LEU A 124 8.65 3.98 -7.09
C LEU A 124 8.54 2.84 -8.13
N GLY A 125 8.23 3.19 -9.36
CA GLY A 125 7.79 2.26 -10.41
C GLY A 125 6.29 2.01 -10.32
N SER A 126 5.50 3.09 -10.35
CA SER A 126 4.08 3.06 -10.00
C SER A 126 3.18 2.38 -11.05
N GLY A 127 3.68 2.08 -12.23
CA GLY A 127 2.90 1.48 -13.29
C GLY A 127 1.65 2.30 -13.63
N THR A 128 0.50 1.66 -13.58
CA THR A 128 -0.80 2.32 -13.79
C THR A 128 -1.34 3.03 -12.54
N GLY A 129 -0.56 3.12 -11.45
CA GLY A 129 -0.92 3.82 -10.21
C GLY A 129 -1.64 2.95 -9.17
N LYS A 130 -1.57 1.63 -9.27
CA LYS A 130 -2.30 0.71 -8.38
C LYS A 130 -1.97 0.91 -6.89
N ALA A 131 -0.70 0.95 -6.50
CA ALA A 131 -0.32 1.15 -5.11
C ALA A 131 -0.56 2.59 -4.64
N VAL A 132 -0.43 3.59 -5.54
CA VAL A 132 -0.77 5.00 -5.27
C VAL A 132 -2.22 5.13 -4.80
N PHE A 133 -3.16 4.51 -5.52
CA PHE A 133 -4.57 4.60 -5.17
C PHE A 133 -5.00 3.63 -4.06
N ALA A 134 -4.32 2.49 -3.92
CA ALA A 134 -4.50 1.65 -2.74
C ALA A 134 -4.14 2.39 -1.46
N ALA A 135 -3.01 3.11 -1.44
CA ALA A 135 -2.63 3.99 -0.33
C ALA A 135 -3.64 5.13 -0.14
N ARG A 136 -4.08 5.76 -1.24
CA ARG A 136 -5.03 6.88 -1.23
C ARG A 136 -6.37 6.52 -0.60
N PHE A 137 -6.93 5.34 -0.91
CA PHE A 137 -8.20 4.90 -0.34
C PHE A 137 -8.05 4.35 1.09
N ALA A 138 -6.90 3.73 1.40
CA ALA A 138 -6.67 3.12 2.70
C ALA A 138 -6.44 4.16 3.82
N TYR A 139 -5.68 5.25 3.53
CA TYR A 139 -5.22 6.20 4.55
C TYR A 139 -5.25 7.66 4.08
N ASP A 140 -5.24 8.57 5.06
CA ASP A 140 -5.36 10.02 4.86
C ASP A 140 -4.01 10.68 4.53
N PHE A 141 -3.28 10.12 3.58
CA PHE A 141 -2.05 10.75 3.11
C PHE A 141 -2.35 12.13 2.51
N ALA A 142 -1.54 13.13 2.83
CA ALA A 142 -1.64 14.45 2.20
C ALA A 142 -1.35 14.35 0.70
N LYS A 143 -0.36 13.53 0.34
CA LYS A 143 0.01 13.25 -1.05
C LYS A 143 0.26 11.76 -1.24
N CYS A 144 -0.25 11.21 -2.34
CA CYS A 144 0.15 9.91 -2.86
C CYS A 144 0.75 10.13 -4.24
N ILE A 145 2.03 9.83 -4.41
CA ILE A 145 2.82 10.17 -5.58
C ILE A 145 3.36 8.90 -6.20
N GLY A 146 3.14 8.72 -7.51
CA GLY A 146 3.73 7.67 -8.31
C GLY A 146 4.80 8.21 -9.25
N ILE A 147 5.89 7.47 -9.45
CA ILE A 147 6.93 7.76 -10.43
C ILE A 147 7.04 6.55 -11.35
N GLU A 148 6.86 6.73 -12.67
CA GLU A 148 6.85 5.64 -13.64
C GLU A 148 7.68 6.01 -14.88
N ILE A 149 8.61 5.13 -15.26
CA ILE A 149 9.53 5.37 -16.37
C ILE A 149 8.94 5.00 -17.73
N LEU A 150 7.98 4.05 -17.76
CA LEU A 150 7.33 3.66 -19.03
C LEU A 150 6.18 4.62 -19.35
N SER A 151 6.36 5.38 -20.42
CA SER A 151 5.42 6.43 -20.87
C SER A 151 3.99 5.91 -21.06
N SER A 152 3.83 4.69 -21.57
CA SER A 152 2.50 4.09 -21.80
C SER A 152 1.78 3.74 -20.49
N LEU A 153 2.50 3.27 -19.48
CA LEU A 153 1.94 3.01 -18.14
C LEU A 153 1.63 4.33 -17.43
N HIS A 154 2.54 5.31 -17.52
CA HIS A 154 2.31 6.65 -16.99
C HIS A 154 1.07 7.30 -17.61
N ALA A 155 0.91 7.27 -18.94
CA ALA A 155 -0.28 7.82 -19.61
C ALA A 155 -1.58 7.18 -19.10
N GLN A 156 -1.58 5.85 -18.89
CA GLN A 156 -2.71 5.16 -18.28
C GLN A 156 -2.96 5.63 -16.84
N ALA A 157 -1.90 5.80 -16.04
CA ALA A 157 -2.00 6.32 -14.68
C ALA A 157 -2.58 7.75 -14.64
N VAL A 158 -2.21 8.62 -15.58
CA VAL A 158 -2.80 9.97 -15.73
C VAL A 158 -4.31 9.90 -15.95
N THR A 159 -4.77 8.96 -16.79
CA THR A 159 -6.21 8.75 -17.02
C THR A 159 -6.94 8.34 -15.73
N VAL A 160 -6.30 7.49 -14.91
CA VAL A 160 -6.84 7.09 -13.61
C VAL A 160 -6.87 8.25 -12.61
N VAL A 161 -5.81 9.09 -12.56
CA VAL A 161 -5.77 10.32 -11.74
C VAL A 161 -6.88 11.28 -12.12
N ASP A 162 -7.11 11.49 -13.40
CA ASP A 162 -8.20 12.33 -13.90
C ASP A 162 -9.58 11.83 -13.47
N ARG A 163 -9.81 10.52 -13.59
CA ARG A 163 -11.05 9.88 -13.13
C ARG A 163 -11.21 10.03 -11.63
N TYR A 164 -10.17 9.79 -10.85
CA TYR A 164 -10.17 9.98 -9.40
C TYR A 164 -10.57 11.42 -9.04
N ASN A 165 -9.94 12.42 -9.63
CA ASN A 165 -10.22 13.82 -9.33
C ASN A 165 -11.67 14.22 -9.67
N LYS A 166 -12.24 13.66 -10.75
CA LYS A 166 -13.59 14.01 -11.22
C LYS A 166 -14.70 13.28 -10.47
N GLN A 167 -14.47 12.04 -10.04
CA GLN A 167 -15.55 11.15 -9.58
C GLN A 167 -15.41 10.70 -8.13
N PHE A 168 -14.19 10.52 -7.62
CA PHE A 168 -13.94 9.86 -6.34
C PHE A 168 -13.44 10.78 -5.24
N ARG A 169 -12.67 11.81 -5.59
CA ARG A 169 -12.02 12.68 -4.61
C ARG A 169 -13.00 13.33 -3.63
N SER A 170 -14.17 13.75 -4.10
CA SER A 170 -15.20 14.36 -3.25
C SER A 170 -15.89 13.40 -2.30
N MET A 171 -15.75 12.09 -2.52
CA MET A 171 -16.31 11.03 -1.66
C MET A 171 -15.42 10.73 -0.45
N LEU A 172 -14.16 11.13 -0.51
CA LEU A 172 -13.22 10.93 0.57
C LEU A 172 -13.37 12.02 1.64
N ALA A 173 -12.92 11.72 2.86
CA ALA A 173 -12.93 12.69 3.94
C ALA A 173 -12.19 13.96 3.52
N LEU A 174 -12.74 15.09 3.86
CA LEU A 174 -12.19 16.41 3.59
C LEU A 174 -10.93 16.70 4.43
N GLY A 175 -9.88 15.99 4.17
CA GLY A 175 -8.53 16.43 4.48
C GLY A 175 -8.07 17.34 3.34
N GLN A 176 -7.53 18.50 3.64
CA GLN A 176 -7.34 19.63 2.73
C GLN A 176 -6.43 19.37 1.51
N SER A 177 -5.79 18.23 1.37
CA SER A 177 -4.83 18.00 0.30
C SER A 177 -4.68 16.53 -0.09
N GLN A 178 -5.79 15.84 -0.27
CA GLN A 178 -5.75 14.45 -0.73
C GLN A 178 -5.38 14.38 -2.21
N HIS A 179 -4.15 14.76 -2.53
CA HIS A 179 -3.63 14.73 -3.89
C HIS A 179 -3.13 13.32 -4.23
N ALA A 180 -3.55 12.84 -5.41
CA ALA A 180 -2.91 11.74 -6.11
C ALA A 180 -2.25 12.32 -7.35
N GLN A 181 -0.97 12.03 -7.55
CA GLN A 181 -0.16 12.56 -8.64
C GLN A 181 0.72 11.44 -9.21
N VAL A 182 0.99 11.49 -10.50
CA VAL A 182 1.92 10.58 -11.16
C VAL A 182 2.87 11.38 -12.03
N TYR A 183 4.14 11.02 -12.01
CA TYR A 183 5.20 11.65 -12.79
C TYR A 183 5.84 10.64 -13.73
N GLU A 184 6.10 11.05 -14.96
CA GLU A 184 6.88 10.28 -15.92
C GLU A 184 8.36 10.51 -15.66
N GLY A 185 9.10 9.43 -15.48
CA GLY A 185 10.54 9.46 -15.29
C GLY A 185 11.08 8.32 -14.47
N SER A 186 12.41 8.28 -14.36
CA SER A 186 13.10 7.36 -13.47
C SER A 186 13.06 7.89 -12.03
N PHE A 187 12.69 7.05 -11.07
CA PHE A 187 12.80 7.41 -9.66
C PHE A 187 14.26 7.63 -9.22
N LEU A 188 15.23 7.22 -10.03
CA LEU A 188 16.64 7.50 -9.80
C LEU A 188 17.00 8.98 -10.06
N ASP A 189 16.21 9.65 -10.90
CA ASP A 189 16.42 11.05 -11.30
C ASP A 189 15.47 12.03 -10.59
N CYS A 190 14.55 11.49 -9.79
CA CYS A 190 13.55 12.29 -9.06
C CYS A 190 13.95 12.45 -7.59
N ASP A 191 13.56 13.58 -6.99
CA ASP A 191 13.66 13.79 -5.55
C ASP A 191 12.37 13.30 -4.87
N TRP A 192 12.51 12.32 -3.96
CA TRP A 192 11.45 11.76 -3.12
C TRP A 192 11.87 11.70 -1.64
N ALA A 193 12.87 12.54 -1.26
CA ALA A 193 13.40 12.58 0.10
C ALA A 193 12.40 13.13 1.14
N ASP A 194 11.32 13.81 0.69
CA ASP A 194 10.22 14.25 1.56
C ASP A 194 9.23 13.13 1.91
N GLY A 195 9.41 11.91 1.35
CA GLY A 195 8.55 10.76 1.59
C GLY A 195 8.54 10.31 3.06
N ASP A 196 7.36 10.01 3.58
CA ASP A 196 7.17 9.40 4.89
C ASP A 196 7.01 7.88 4.80
N VAL A 197 6.31 7.43 3.75
CA VAL A 197 6.15 6.02 3.39
C VAL A 197 6.51 5.87 1.91
N VAL A 198 7.55 5.14 1.63
CA VAL A 198 8.04 4.88 0.27
C VAL A 198 7.88 3.41 -0.03
N PHE A 199 7.24 3.09 -1.14
CA PHE A 199 7.04 1.74 -1.62
C PHE A 199 7.78 1.53 -2.94
N ALA A 200 8.38 0.36 -3.11
CA ALA A 200 8.90 -0.12 -4.37
C ALA A 200 8.58 -1.61 -4.56
N ASN A 201 7.88 -1.95 -5.64
CA ASN A 201 7.71 -3.35 -6.03
C ASN A 201 9.01 -3.89 -6.63
N SER A 202 9.96 -4.19 -5.78
CA SER A 202 11.32 -4.59 -6.17
C SER A 202 11.47 -6.07 -6.56
N THR A 203 10.36 -6.76 -6.86
CA THR A 203 10.38 -8.19 -7.20
C THR A 203 11.30 -8.50 -8.38
N CYS A 204 11.35 -7.63 -9.37
CA CYS A 204 12.17 -7.79 -10.58
C CYS A 204 13.44 -6.92 -10.59
N PHE A 205 13.75 -6.19 -9.53
CA PHE A 205 14.96 -5.36 -9.45
C PHE A 205 16.19 -6.27 -9.30
N ASP A 206 17.26 -5.94 -9.99
CA ASP A 206 18.56 -6.58 -9.77
C ASP A 206 19.25 -6.00 -8.51
N ASP A 207 20.41 -6.52 -8.18
CA ASP A 207 21.14 -6.10 -6.98
C ASP A 207 21.75 -4.70 -7.12
N ALA A 208 22.10 -4.29 -8.35
CA ALA A 208 22.64 -2.96 -8.63
C ALA A 208 21.57 -1.89 -8.42
N LEU A 209 20.35 -2.12 -8.95
CA LEU A 209 19.22 -1.22 -8.76
C LEU A 209 18.79 -1.16 -7.29
N MET A 210 18.76 -2.30 -6.59
CA MET A 210 18.49 -2.33 -5.14
C MET A 210 19.53 -1.56 -4.33
N HIS A 211 20.79 -1.66 -4.69
CA HIS A 211 21.85 -0.87 -4.04
C HIS A 211 21.66 0.63 -4.26
N THR A 212 21.38 1.05 -5.49
CA THR A 212 21.13 2.46 -5.83
C THR A 212 19.90 2.98 -5.10
N LEU A 213 18.79 2.23 -5.11
CA LEU A 213 17.58 2.57 -4.36
C LEU A 213 17.87 2.76 -2.87
N SER A 214 18.64 1.83 -2.28
CA SER A 214 19.01 1.88 -0.87
C SER A 214 19.83 3.13 -0.54
N THR A 215 20.80 3.47 -1.39
CA THR A 215 21.62 4.68 -1.24
C THR A 215 20.79 5.96 -1.36
N MET A 216 19.87 6.02 -2.30
CA MET A 216 18.95 7.17 -2.44
C MET A 216 18.04 7.32 -1.23
N ALA A 217 17.55 6.21 -0.68
CA ALA A 217 16.68 6.20 0.50
C ALA A 217 17.38 6.72 1.77
N GLU A 218 18.71 6.77 1.81
CA GLU A 218 19.45 7.39 2.92
C GLU A 218 19.15 8.90 3.10
N LYS A 219 18.64 9.56 2.04
CA LYS A 219 18.20 10.96 2.07
C LYS A 219 16.84 11.16 2.75
N LEU A 220 16.09 10.09 2.95
CA LEU A 220 14.81 10.15 3.67
C LEU A 220 15.02 10.66 5.09
N LYS A 221 14.02 11.36 5.60
CA LYS A 221 14.00 11.84 6.99
C LYS A 221 13.99 10.67 7.99
N PRO A 222 14.59 10.83 9.19
CA PRO A 222 14.48 9.85 10.26
C PRO A 222 13.02 9.50 10.54
N GLY A 223 12.74 8.21 10.72
CA GLY A 223 11.39 7.68 10.94
C GLY A 223 10.61 7.34 9.66
N ALA A 224 11.09 7.74 8.49
CA ALA A 224 10.47 7.32 7.22
C ALA A 224 10.48 5.80 7.06
N ILE A 225 9.41 5.26 6.50
CA ILE A 225 9.23 3.83 6.26
C ILE A 225 9.51 3.53 4.79
N VAL A 226 10.30 2.49 4.53
CA VAL A 226 10.53 1.95 3.18
C VAL A 226 9.98 0.53 3.12
N VAL A 227 9.07 0.29 2.18
CA VAL A 227 8.49 -1.03 1.91
C VAL A 227 9.01 -1.54 0.59
N THR A 228 9.60 -2.73 0.59
CA THR A 228 10.07 -3.40 -0.62
C THR A 228 9.56 -4.82 -0.68
N PHE A 229 9.47 -5.39 -1.90
CA PHE A 229 9.03 -6.76 -2.11
C PHE A 229 10.18 -7.62 -2.63
N THR A 230 10.21 -8.89 -2.19
CA THR A 230 11.16 -9.94 -2.59
C THR A 230 12.60 -9.67 -2.15
N LYS A 231 13.08 -8.44 -2.29
CA LYS A 231 14.41 -8.00 -1.85
C LYS A 231 14.31 -6.89 -0.80
N GLY A 232 15.06 -7.02 0.29
CA GLY A 232 15.21 -5.96 1.30
C GLY A 232 16.21 -4.90 0.87
N MET A 233 16.28 -3.81 1.64
CA MET A 233 17.30 -2.76 1.47
C MET A 233 18.69 -3.35 1.65
N THR A 234 19.67 -2.85 0.88
CA THR A 234 21.07 -3.29 0.92
C THR A 234 21.95 -2.22 1.54
N ASN A 235 23.07 -2.65 2.14
CA ASN A 235 24.11 -1.74 2.70
C ASN A 235 23.58 -0.69 3.68
N THR A 236 22.73 -1.11 4.62
CA THR A 236 22.05 -0.21 5.53
C THR A 236 22.45 -0.31 7.02
N PRO A 237 23.62 -0.87 7.43
CA PRO A 237 24.00 -0.88 8.83
C PRO A 237 24.07 0.54 9.39
N GLY A 238 23.30 0.80 10.46
CA GLY A 238 23.24 2.13 11.08
C GLY A 238 22.39 3.17 10.34
N THR A 239 21.79 2.84 9.20
CA THR A 239 20.92 3.76 8.44
C THR A 239 19.45 3.35 8.50
N PHE A 240 19.18 2.07 8.38
CA PHE A 240 17.84 1.51 8.47
C PHE A 240 17.80 0.34 9.45
N GLU A 241 16.68 0.20 10.13
CA GLU A 241 16.33 -1.02 10.85
C GLU A 241 15.26 -1.79 10.09
N LEU A 242 15.37 -3.11 10.07
CA LEU A 242 14.35 -4.00 9.55
C LEU A 242 13.28 -4.20 10.64
N LEU A 243 12.08 -3.67 10.42
CA LEU A 243 10.95 -3.82 11.35
C LEU A 243 10.21 -5.13 11.11
N GLU A 244 10.05 -5.53 9.85
CA GLU A 244 9.37 -6.78 9.49
C GLU A 244 9.91 -7.38 8.20
N ARG A 245 9.93 -8.71 8.18
CA ARG A 245 10.10 -9.55 6.99
C ARG A 245 9.03 -10.64 7.04
N LYS A 246 7.99 -10.53 6.18
CA LYS A 246 6.87 -11.48 6.17
C LYS A 246 6.39 -11.75 4.76
N ARG A 247 5.83 -12.95 4.51
CA ARG A 247 5.22 -13.30 3.22
C ARG A 247 3.77 -12.83 3.19
N TYR A 248 3.40 -12.21 2.06
CA TYR A 248 2.04 -11.79 1.75
C TYR A 248 1.65 -12.33 0.39
N ARG A 249 0.37 -12.60 0.19
CA ARG A 249 -0.16 -13.01 -1.10
C ARG A 249 -0.30 -11.78 -2.00
N MET A 250 0.22 -11.86 -3.24
CA MET A 250 0.10 -10.84 -4.28
C MET A 250 -0.56 -11.43 -5.52
N SER A 251 -0.89 -10.61 -6.52
CA SER A 251 -1.57 -11.07 -7.74
C SER A 251 -0.75 -12.11 -8.54
N TRP A 252 0.56 -12.11 -8.37
CA TRP A 252 1.49 -13.06 -9.02
C TRP A 252 1.92 -14.23 -8.12
N GLY A 253 1.41 -14.33 -6.92
CA GLY A 253 1.79 -15.34 -5.93
C GLY A 253 2.35 -14.75 -4.64
N PRO A 254 2.90 -15.57 -3.74
CA PRO A 254 3.46 -15.11 -2.48
C PRO A 254 4.72 -14.25 -2.70
N ALA A 255 4.77 -13.08 -2.08
CA ALA A 255 5.94 -12.20 -2.07
C ALA A 255 6.41 -11.93 -0.64
N THR A 256 7.71 -11.90 -0.42
CA THR A 256 8.27 -11.46 0.86
C THR A 256 8.24 -9.94 0.89
N VAL A 257 7.58 -9.38 1.88
CA VAL A 257 7.51 -7.95 2.17
C VAL A 257 8.54 -7.62 3.23
N PHE A 258 9.32 -6.59 2.99
CA PHE A 258 10.27 -6.03 3.93
C PHE A 258 9.79 -4.63 4.31
N ILE A 259 9.71 -4.35 5.59
CA ILE A 259 9.39 -3.02 6.13
C ILE A 259 10.60 -2.52 6.88
N HIS A 260 11.22 -1.46 6.39
CA HIS A 260 12.38 -0.81 7.01
C HIS A 260 12.00 0.56 7.53
N ARG A 261 12.66 0.99 8.60
CA ARG A 261 12.54 2.35 9.15
C ARG A 261 13.87 3.06 9.10
N ARG A 262 13.88 4.30 8.63
CA ARG A 262 15.06 5.17 8.64
C ARG A 262 15.42 5.52 10.09
N LEU A 263 16.64 5.22 10.50
CA LEU A 263 17.21 5.57 11.81
C LEU A 263 17.58 7.07 11.89
N ASN A 264 17.86 7.56 13.07
CA ASN A 264 18.48 8.87 13.25
C ASN A 264 19.89 8.90 12.62
N HIS A 265 20.43 10.10 12.44
CA HIS A 265 21.79 10.28 11.86
C HIS A 265 22.91 9.65 12.70
N ASP A 266 22.66 9.43 13.99
CA ASP A 266 23.57 8.72 14.90
C ASP A 266 23.36 7.19 14.94
N GLY A 267 22.46 6.68 14.10
CA GLY A 267 22.09 5.26 14.01
C GLY A 267 21.11 4.80 15.11
N SER A 268 20.63 5.70 15.96
CA SER A 268 19.64 5.34 16.98
C SER A 268 18.22 5.23 16.38
N PRO A 269 17.34 4.39 16.96
CA PRO A 269 15.95 4.29 16.54
C PRO A 269 15.15 5.59 16.76
N VAL A 270 14.22 5.88 15.86
CA VAL A 270 13.26 7.00 16.01
C VAL A 270 12.06 6.54 16.84
N GLY A 271 12.18 6.60 18.16
CA GLY A 271 11.14 6.14 19.08
C GLY A 271 10.98 4.60 19.10
N PRO A 272 9.96 4.08 19.79
CA PRO A 272 9.72 2.64 19.84
C PRO A 272 9.32 2.11 18.45
N PRO A 273 9.63 0.85 18.11
CA PRO A 273 9.15 0.22 16.89
C PRO A 273 7.63 0.13 16.97
N THR A 274 6.94 0.73 16.01
CA THR A 274 5.47 0.86 16.04
C THR A 274 4.83 0.24 14.82
N LEU A 275 5.10 -1.06 14.60
CA LEU A 275 4.21 -1.83 13.73
C LEU A 275 3.03 -2.33 14.58
N ASN A 276 1.81 -2.16 14.04
CA ASN A 276 0.64 -2.73 14.67
C ASN A 276 0.71 -4.27 14.61
N THR A 277 0.42 -4.93 15.73
CA THR A 277 0.18 -6.37 15.73
C THR A 277 -1.20 -6.64 15.15
N LEU A 278 -1.29 -7.39 14.06
CA LEU A 278 -2.56 -7.78 13.46
C LEU A 278 -2.92 -9.21 13.86
N PRO A 279 -4.20 -9.54 14.08
CA PRO A 279 -4.62 -10.92 14.34
C PRO A 279 -4.18 -11.92 13.26
N SER A 280 -4.11 -11.47 12.00
CA SER A 280 -3.58 -12.26 10.88
C SER A 280 -2.07 -12.54 10.96
N ASP A 281 -1.34 -11.94 11.91
CA ASP A 281 0.09 -12.23 12.10
C ASP A 281 0.33 -13.65 12.65
N ASN A 282 -0.68 -14.26 13.25
CA ASN A 282 -0.63 -15.63 13.75
C ASN A 282 -0.87 -16.70 12.66
N VAL A 283 -1.26 -16.29 11.45
CA VAL A 283 -1.40 -17.22 10.31
C VAL A 283 -0.07 -17.22 9.56
N THR A 284 0.75 -18.21 9.82
CA THR A 284 1.98 -18.47 9.06
C THR A 284 1.62 -19.17 7.76
N TYR A 285 1.90 -18.55 6.61
CA TYR A 285 1.76 -19.19 5.28
C TYR A 285 2.76 -20.33 5.04
N ASP A 286 3.54 -20.72 6.04
CA ASP A 286 4.49 -21.83 5.93
C ASP A 286 3.82 -23.21 5.98
N ASP A 287 2.59 -23.31 6.53
CA ASP A 287 1.91 -24.60 6.69
C ASP A 287 1.25 -25.11 5.39
N ASP A 288 0.89 -24.21 4.45
CA ASP A 288 0.21 -24.61 3.20
C ASP A 288 1.19 -25.22 2.17
N ILE A 289 2.47 -24.84 2.20
CA ILE A 289 3.47 -25.39 1.26
C ILE A 289 3.86 -26.82 1.60
N GLN A 290 3.79 -27.24 2.86
CA GLN A 290 4.06 -28.62 3.24
C GLN A 290 2.90 -29.56 2.87
N GLN A 291 1.67 -29.07 2.83
CA GLN A 291 0.52 -29.90 2.43
C GLN A 291 0.46 -30.11 0.91
N GLU A 292 0.78 -29.13 0.09
CA GLU A 292 0.84 -29.29 -1.37
C GLU A 292 2.00 -30.19 -1.83
N ASN A 293 3.16 -30.12 -1.16
CA ASN A 293 4.29 -31.00 -1.47
C ASN A 293 4.08 -32.44 -1.02
N ASN A 294 3.27 -32.68 0.01
CA ASN A 294 2.90 -34.04 0.43
C ASN A 294 1.77 -34.63 -0.42
N ALA A 295 0.91 -33.82 -1.01
CA ALA A 295 -0.15 -34.26 -1.94
C ALA A 295 0.37 -34.55 -3.35
N ALA A 296 1.53 -34.00 -3.75
CA ALA A 296 2.16 -34.27 -5.05
C ALA A 296 3.09 -35.51 -5.04
N ASN A 297 3.39 -36.08 -3.89
CA ASN A 297 4.28 -37.25 -3.71
C ASN A 297 3.57 -38.46 -3.12
N GLY A 298 2.23 -38.51 -3.12
CA GLY A 298 1.41 -39.63 -2.66
C GLY A 298 0.72 -40.37 -3.79
#